data_0a33ceffd1b7038c7ba437c5d6c4affe
#
_entry.id   0a33ceffd1b7038c7ba437c5d6c4affe
#
_cell.length_a   1.000
_cell.length_b   1.000
_cell.length_c   1.000
_cell.angle_alpha   90.00
_cell.angle_beta   90.00
_cell.angle_gamma   90.00
#
_symmetry.space_group_name_H-M   'P 1'
#
loop_
_entity.id
_entity.type
_entity.pdbx_description
1 polymer ?
#
loop_
_entity_poly.entity_id
_entity_poly.type
_entity_poly.pdbx_seq_one_letter_code
_entity_poly.pdbx_strand_id
1 'polypeptide(L)'
;VLNVVRGEYLTAVVALGGCAFCYGLIFPVPKVIRGKVTPRADVDDAGTTFRPDRGIDIPVQVSLLGAVVASALIAVLVPLGKLDIPVPPSMRLSLPFMSSLIVAMGTPMLLRNVSRGGTTKYLRLTPAGFELSQGLRSHSGDWQQVQDITDEAPGKQAPTPSAIVFVMSDDSAPKIAAGAMTPGGTALRELVRFYWQHPESRGELTDGGAVKRLAALDARS
;
A
#
# COMPACT_ATOMS: atom_id res chain seq x y z
N VAL A 1 10.23 17.55 22.38
CA VAL A 1 10.56 18.94 22.80
C VAL A 1 11.54 18.90 23.97
N LEU A 2 11.30 18.14 25.04
CA LEU A 2 12.20 18.05 26.22
C LEU A 2 13.62 17.60 25.86
N ASN A 3 13.78 16.58 24.98
CA ASN A 3 15.08 16.07 24.57
C ASN A 3 15.89 17.08 23.74
N VAL A 4 15.23 17.92 22.94
CA VAL A 4 15.89 18.98 22.16
C VAL A 4 16.43 20.07 23.10
N VAL A 5 15.65 20.44 24.11
CA VAL A 5 16.07 21.45 25.10
C VAL A 5 17.27 20.99 25.93
N ARG A 6 17.41 19.65 26.15
CA ARG A 6 18.56 19.05 26.85
C ARG A 6 19.78 18.78 25.94
N GLY A 7 19.67 19.06 24.64
CA GLY A 7 20.75 18.77 23.69
C GLY A 7 20.81 17.31 23.21
N GLU A 8 19.79 16.50 23.53
CA GLU A 8 19.70 15.08 23.17
C GLU A 8 19.06 14.89 21.81
N TYR A 9 19.66 15.46 20.77
CA TYR A 9 19.09 15.50 19.43
C TYR A 9 18.83 14.12 18.83
N LEU A 10 19.67 13.13 19.13
CA LEU A 10 19.53 11.78 18.61
C LEU A 10 18.25 11.09 19.15
N THR A 11 18.01 11.23 20.45
CA THR A 11 16.79 10.73 21.10
C THR A 11 15.54 11.45 20.56
N ALA A 12 15.64 12.77 20.29
CA ALA A 12 14.55 13.53 19.69
C ALA A 12 14.21 13.05 18.27
N VAL A 13 15.20 12.70 17.45
CA VAL A 13 14.97 12.14 16.10
C VAL A 13 14.31 10.78 16.16
N VAL A 14 14.71 9.91 17.08
CA VAL A 14 14.04 8.60 17.30
C VAL A 14 12.58 8.80 17.70
N ALA A 15 12.31 9.71 18.64
CA ALA A 15 10.95 10.02 19.06
C ALA A 15 10.08 10.58 17.92
N LEU A 16 10.64 11.49 17.11
CA LEU A 16 9.97 12.03 15.92
C LEU A 16 9.67 10.95 14.89
N GLY A 17 10.60 10.02 14.65
CA GLY A 17 10.39 8.87 13.76
C GLY A 17 9.27 7.97 14.25
N GLY A 18 9.20 7.72 15.57
CA GLY A 18 8.09 6.98 16.20
C GLY A 18 6.75 7.70 16.07
N CYS A 19 6.72 9.02 16.28
CA CYS A 19 5.52 9.84 16.08
C CYS A 19 5.06 9.82 14.61
N ALA A 20 5.99 9.96 13.66
CA ALA A 20 5.69 9.88 12.23
C ALA A 20 5.13 8.51 11.84
N PHE A 21 5.68 7.44 12.41
CA PHE A 21 5.16 6.08 12.24
C PHE A 21 3.71 5.96 12.71
N CYS A 22 3.41 6.36 13.94
CA CYS A 22 2.06 6.31 14.49
C CYS A 22 1.08 7.20 13.69
N TYR A 23 1.49 8.42 13.37
CA TYR A 23 0.67 9.35 12.58
C TYR A 23 0.30 8.77 11.23
N GLY A 24 1.26 8.23 10.49
CA GLY A 24 1.01 7.70 9.17
C GLY A 24 0.16 6.41 9.15
N LEU A 25 0.08 5.67 10.26
CA LEU A 25 -0.83 4.54 10.42
C LEU A 25 -2.26 4.99 10.76
N ILE A 26 -2.40 5.99 11.63
CA ILE A 26 -3.71 6.40 12.17
C ILE A 26 -4.42 7.38 11.23
N PHE A 27 -3.68 8.31 10.62
CA PHE A 27 -4.25 9.40 9.83
C PHE A 27 -5.12 8.96 8.64
N PRO A 28 -4.76 7.93 7.84
CA PRO A 28 -5.59 7.49 6.71
C PRO A 28 -6.85 6.70 7.12
N VAL A 29 -6.91 6.17 8.34
CA VAL A 29 -8.01 5.30 8.80
C VAL A 29 -9.38 5.99 8.70
N PRO A 30 -9.59 7.22 9.23
CA PRO A 30 -10.89 7.89 9.12
C PRO A 30 -11.31 8.18 7.67
N LYS A 31 -10.33 8.41 6.78
CA LYS A 31 -10.58 8.69 5.37
C LYS A 31 -11.13 7.45 4.65
N VAL A 32 -10.55 6.28 4.93
CA VAL A 32 -10.99 5.00 4.38
C VAL A 32 -12.37 4.62 4.94
N ILE A 33 -12.57 4.72 6.27
CA ILE A 33 -13.83 4.37 6.93
C ILE A 33 -14.99 5.25 6.42
N ARG A 34 -14.74 6.54 6.21
CA ARG A 34 -15.76 7.49 5.73
C ARG A 34 -15.99 7.45 4.22
N GLY A 35 -15.30 6.58 3.47
CA GLY A 35 -15.40 6.49 2.02
C GLY A 35 -14.95 7.75 1.28
N LYS A 36 -14.18 8.64 1.90
CA LYS A 36 -13.69 9.89 1.29
C LYS A 36 -12.39 9.67 0.52
N VAL A 37 -12.33 8.61 -0.26
CA VAL A 37 -11.17 8.24 -1.08
C VAL A 37 -11.38 8.81 -2.49
N THR A 38 -10.38 9.50 -3.02
CA THR A 38 -10.43 10.04 -4.38
C THR A 38 -9.74 9.07 -5.34
N PRO A 39 -10.45 8.50 -6.31
CA PRO A 39 -9.85 7.64 -7.31
C PRO A 39 -8.71 8.34 -8.06
N ARG A 40 -7.58 7.66 -8.18
CA ARG A 40 -6.44 8.15 -8.95
C ARG A 40 -6.12 7.15 -10.04
N ALA A 41 -6.28 7.58 -11.28
CA ALA A 41 -6.01 6.78 -12.46
C ALA A 41 -5.07 7.54 -13.40
N ASP A 42 -4.06 6.85 -13.89
CA ASP A 42 -3.14 7.32 -14.93
C ASP A 42 -3.40 6.46 -16.18
N VAL A 43 -3.68 7.09 -17.31
CA VAL A 43 -3.95 6.42 -18.60
C VAL A 43 -2.74 6.55 -19.49
N ASP A 44 -2.32 5.45 -20.09
CA ASP A 44 -1.28 5.42 -21.12
C ASP A 44 -1.73 4.54 -22.31
N ASP A 45 -0.94 4.51 -23.39
CA ASP A 45 -1.22 3.75 -24.60
C ASP A 45 -1.33 2.24 -24.37
N ALA A 46 -0.81 1.73 -23.25
CA ALA A 46 -0.84 0.31 -22.91
C ALA A 46 -1.97 -0.04 -21.94
N GLY A 47 -2.59 0.95 -21.27
CA GLY A 47 -3.71 0.70 -20.36
C GLY A 47 -3.92 1.76 -19.30
N THR A 48 -4.75 1.43 -18.31
CA THR A 48 -5.12 2.32 -17.20
C THR A 48 -4.55 1.79 -15.89
N THR A 49 -3.83 2.64 -15.16
CA THR A 49 -3.21 2.30 -13.87
C THR A 49 -3.95 3.01 -12.74
N PHE A 50 -4.55 2.25 -11.83
CA PHE A 50 -5.20 2.74 -10.63
C PHE A 50 -4.22 2.72 -9.46
N ARG A 51 -4.15 3.84 -8.71
CA ARG A 51 -3.26 4.01 -7.56
C ARG A 51 -4.04 4.46 -6.33
N PRO A 52 -3.53 4.21 -5.12
CA PRO A 52 -4.12 4.74 -3.90
C PRO A 52 -4.21 6.26 -3.90
N ASP A 53 -5.21 6.76 -3.20
CA ASP A 53 -5.36 8.19 -2.91
C ASP A 53 -4.10 8.76 -2.25
N ARG A 54 -3.63 9.92 -2.72
CA ARG A 54 -2.44 10.61 -2.16
C ARG A 54 -2.57 10.89 -0.66
N GLY A 55 -3.78 11.20 -0.19
CA GLY A 55 -4.03 11.45 1.23
C GLY A 55 -3.96 10.18 2.10
N ILE A 56 -3.91 8.99 1.49
CA ILE A 56 -3.64 7.71 2.16
C ILE A 56 -2.17 7.32 1.94
N ASP A 57 -1.70 7.47 0.72
CA ASP A 57 -0.38 7.01 0.31
C ASP A 57 0.77 7.80 0.97
N ILE A 58 0.69 9.13 0.97
CA ILE A 58 1.74 9.99 1.55
C ILE A 58 1.93 9.73 3.05
N PRO A 59 0.90 9.74 3.91
CA PRO A 59 1.07 9.41 5.33
C PRO A 59 1.68 8.03 5.57
N VAL A 60 1.28 7.01 4.78
CA VAL A 60 1.84 5.66 4.89
C VAL A 60 3.33 5.64 4.51
N GLN A 61 3.75 6.39 3.50
CA GLN A 61 5.16 6.49 3.13
C GLN A 61 5.98 7.24 4.19
N VAL A 62 5.44 8.33 4.75
CA VAL A 62 6.05 9.05 5.88
C VAL A 62 6.19 8.14 7.10
N SER A 63 5.17 7.32 7.38
CA SER A 63 5.21 6.31 8.44
C SER A 63 6.36 5.30 8.22
N LEU A 64 6.47 4.78 7.02
CA LEU A 64 7.53 3.82 6.68
C LEU A 64 8.92 4.45 6.80
N LEU A 65 9.10 5.67 6.31
CA LEU A 65 10.36 6.42 6.45
C LEU A 65 10.70 6.66 7.92
N GLY A 66 9.73 7.13 8.71
CA GLY A 66 9.91 7.35 10.15
C GLY A 66 10.30 6.07 10.89
N ALA A 67 9.65 4.95 10.57
CA ALA A 67 9.97 3.65 11.15
C ALA A 67 11.39 3.20 10.81
N VAL A 68 11.81 3.32 9.55
CA VAL A 68 13.15 2.90 9.11
C VAL A 68 14.23 3.77 9.75
N VAL A 69 14.05 5.10 9.76
CA VAL A 69 15.02 6.03 10.36
C VAL A 69 15.13 5.82 11.86
N ALA A 70 14.00 5.75 12.58
CA ALA A 70 14.02 5.50 14.02
C ALA A 70 14.66 4.15 14.37
N SER A 71 14.32 3.10 13.61
CA SER A 71 14.89 1.77 13.81
C SER A 71 16.39 1.72 13.51
N ALA A 72 16.86 2.41 12.48
CA ALA A 72 18.28 2.51 12.17
C ALA A 72 19.06 3.18 13.31
N LEU A 73 18.53 4.28 13.86
CA LEU A 73 19.13 4.96 15.00
C LEU A 73 19.12 4.07 16.24
N ILE A 74 18.03 3.39 16.55
CA ILE A 74 17.94 2.45 17.69
C ILE A 74 18.97 1.33 17.53
N ALA A 75 19.07 0.73 16.35
CA ALA A 75 19.98 -0.38 16.08
C ALA A 75 21.45 -0.02 16.32
N VAL A 76 21.83 1.24 16.05
CA VAL A 76 23.20 1.73 16.20
C VAL A 76 23.44 2.33 17.59
N LEU A 77 22.53 3.16 18.09
CA LEU A 77 22.78 3.99 19.28
C LEU A 77 22.54 3.24 20.58
N VAL A 78 21.67 2.24 20.62
CA VAL A 78 21.43 1.43 21.83
C VAL A 78 22.69 0.64 22.22
N PRO A 79 23.37 -0.10 21.31
CA PRO A 79 24.63 -0.76 21.66
C PRO A 79 25.75 0.19 22.06
N LEU A 80 25.76 1.41 21.51
CA LEU A 80 26.75 2.43 21.86
C LEU A 80 26.47 3.18 23.18
N GLY A 81 25.32 2.91 23.80
CA GLY A 81 24.92 3.62 25.04
C GLY A 81 24.67 5.12 24.85
N LYS A 82 24.41 5.55 23.59
CA LYS A 82 24.25 6.99 23.25
C LYS A 82 22.78 7.43 23.20
N LEU A 83 21.85 6.56 23.57
CA LEU A 83 20.43 6.90 23.68
C LEU A 83 20.08 7.07 25.16
N ASP A 84 19.48 8.19 25.49
CA ASP A 84 18.92 8.45 26.83
C ASP A 84 17.50 7.89 26.96
N ILE A 85 17.38 6.60 26.66
CA ILE A 85 16.14 5.84 26.85
C ILE A 85 16.47 4.71 27.85
N PRO A 86 15.70 4.57 28.93
CA PRO A 86 15.89 3.50 29.89
C PRO A 86 15.52 2.15 29.23
N VAL A 87 16.53 1.48 28.64
CA VAL A 87 16.34 0.16 28.04
C VAL A 87 16.56 -0.91 29.12
N PRO A 88 15.55 -1.72 29.44
CA PRO A 88 15.70 -2.83 30.39
C PRO A 88 16.84 -3.78 29.97
N PRO A 89 17.58 -4.36 30.89
CA PRO A 89 18.69 -5.27 30.58
C PRO A 89 18.29 -6.43 29.65
N SER A 90 17.06 -6.94 29.78
CA SER A 90 16.49 -8.01 28.96
C SER A 90 16.28 -7.60 27.50
N MET A 91 16.15 -6.29 27.20
CA MET A 91 15.89 -5.78 25.84
C MET A 91 17.14 -5.22 25.15
N ARG A 92 18.28 -5.15 25.81
CA ARG A 92 19.51 -4.55 25.27
C ARG A 92 20.03 -5.25 24.01
N LEU A 93 19.79 -6.55 23.86
CA LEU A 93 20.16 -7.32 22.66
C LEU A 93 18.99 -7.45 21.68
N SER A 94 17.78 -7.68 22.17
CA SER A 94 16.62 -7.91 21.31
C SER A 94 16.17 -6.65 20.58
N LEU A 95 16.24 -5.47 21.22
CA LEU A 95 15.80 -4.22 20.63
C LEU A 95 16.64 -3.81 19.40
N PRO A 96 18.00 -3.80 19.44
CA PRO A 96 18.80 -3.53 18.24
C PRO A 96 18.62 -4.57 17.15
N PHE A 97 18.47 -5.86 17.51
CA PHE A 97 18.25 -6.93 16.55
C PHE A 97 16.91 -6.74 15.78
N MET A 98 15.82 -6.53 16.51
CA MET A 98 14.51 -6.29 15.88
C MET A 98 14.49 -5.02 15.06
N SER A 99 15.16 -3.97 15.53
CA SER A 99 15.30 -2.72 14.78
C SER A 99 16.10 -2.91 13.50
N SER A 100 17.16 -3.70 13.50
CA SER A 100 17.93 -4.05 12.30
C SER A 100 17.10 -4.82 11.29
N LEU A 101 16.22 -5.70 11.73
CA LEU A 101 15.29 -6.44 10.88
C LEU A 101 14.29 -5.49 10.20
N ILE A 102 13.75 -4.52 10.93
CA ILE A 102 12.86 -3.48 10.37
C ILE A 102 13.60 -2.68 9.30
N VAL A 103 14.85 -2.29 9.53
CA VAL A 103 15.68 -1.59 8.54
C VAL A 103 15.91 -2.45 7.30
N ALA A 104 16.30 -3.71 7.49
CA ALA A 104 16.57 -4.63 6.38
C ALA A 104 15.34 -4.87 5.48
N MET A 105 14.14 -4.91 6.05
CA MET A 105 12.89 -5.08 5.30
C MET A 105 12.33 -3.77 4.77
N GLY A 106 12.42 -2.69 5.53
CA GLY A 106 11.84 -1.39 5.19
C GLY A 106 12.64 -0.62 4.14
N THR A 107 13.98 -0.72 4.16
CA THR A 107 14.84 0.01 3.20
C THR A 107 14.59 -0.40 1.74
N PRO A 108 14.55 -1.67 1.35
CA PRO A 108 14.22 -2.07 -0.02
C PRO A 108 12.84 -1.59 -0.46
N MET A 109 11.88 -1.58 0.46
CA MET A 109 10.53 -1.10 0.19
C MET A 109 10.51 0.41 -0.06
N LEU A 110 11.25 1.20 0.74
CA LEU A 110 11.41 2.65 0.53
C LEU A 110 12.10 2.95 -0.81
N LEU A 111 13.21 2.28 -1.12
CA LEU A 111 13.92 2.47 -2.37
C LEU A 111 13.02 2.18 -3.58
N ARG A 112 12.25 1.11 -3.51
CA ARG A 112 11.30 0.75 -4.57
C ARG A 112 10.17 1.78 -4.70
N ASN A 113 9.65 2.33 -3.59
CA ASN A 113 8.65 3.39 -3.63
C ASN A 113 9.22 4.64 -4.32
N VAL A 114 10.43 5.06 -3.96
CA VAL A 114 11.09 6.23 -4.57
C VAL A 114 11.34 6.00 -6.06
N SER A 115 11.89 4.85 -6.45
CA SER A 115 12.23 4.54 -7.85
C SER A 115 10.99 4.45 -8.77
N ARG A 116 9.81 4.19 -8.21
CA ARG A 116 8.56 4.08 -8.96
C ARG A 116 7.66 5.33 -8.84
N GLY A 117 8.18 6.42 -8.30
CA GLY A 117 7.47 7.69 -8.18
C GLY A 117 6.26 7.66 -7.25
N GLY A 118 6.30 6.83 -6.20
CA GLY A 118 5.24 6.71 -5.21
C GLY A 118 5.07 5.30 -4.66
N THR A 119 3.85 4.97 -4.21
CA THR A 119 3.57 3.65 -3.66
C THR A 119 3.79 2.53 -4.68
N THR A 120 4.28 1.40 -4.19
CA THR A 120 4.35 0.15 -4.96
C THR A 120 2.99 -0.54 -5.10
N LYS A 121 1.91 0.02 -4.54
CA LYS A 121 0.56 -0.52 -4.67
C LYS A 121 -0.11 0.11 -5.89
N TYR A 122 -0.42 -0.71 -6.88
CA TYR A 122 -1.19 -0.29 -8.05
C TYR A 122 -1.91 -1.48 -8.67
N LEU A 123 -2.97 -1.18 -9.40
CA LEU A 123 -3.66 -2.09 -10.29
C LEU A 123 -3.63 -1.49 -11.68
N ARG A 124 -2.98 -2.16 -12.62
CA ARG A 124 -2.96 -1.81 -14.03
C ARG A 124 -3.83 -2.78 -14.81
N LEU A 125 -4.73 -2.23 -15.57
CA LEU A 125 -5.59 -2.97 -16.49
C LEU A 125 -5.16 -2.65 -17.92
N THR A 126 -4.94 -3.69 -18.72
CA THR A 126 -4.58 -3.60 -20.13
C THR A 126 -5.60 -4.38 -20.98
N PRO A 127 -5.71 -4.15 -22.29
CA PRO A 127 -6.55 -4.96 -23.15
C PRO A 127 -6.23 -6.47 -23.10
N ALA A 128 -4.96 -6.84 -22.86
CA ALA A 128 -4.50 -8.22 -22.81
C ALA A 128 -4.69 -8.89 -21.43
N GLY A 129 -4.58 -8.12 -20.34
CA GLY A 129 -4.60 -8.69 -19.00
C GLY A 129 -4.54 -7.63 -17.91
N PHE A 130 -4.04 -8.03 -16.75
CA PHE A 130 -3.87 -7.15 -15.60
C PHE A 130 -2.48 -7.31 -14.97
N GLU A 131 -2.04 -6.28 -14.29
CA GLU A 131 -0.88 -6.29 -13.41
C GLU A 131 -1.27 -5.64 -12.09
N LEU A 132 -1.03 -6.33 -11.00
CA LEU A 132 -1.19 -5.78 -9.67
C LEU A 132 0.10 -5.84 -8.89
N SER A 133 0.35 -4.82 -8.10
CA SER A 133 1.49 -4.79 -7.21
C SER A 133 1.05 -4.47 -5.79
N GLN A 134 1.62 -5.22 -4.84
CA GLN A 134 1.36 -5.03 -3.43
C GLN A 134 2.67 -5.14 -2.64
N GLY A 135 3.31 -4.01 -2.40
CA GLY A 135 4.61 -3.95 -1.74
C GLY A 135 5.74 -4.51 -2.61
N LEU A 136 6.39 -5.58 -2.17
CA LEU A 136 7.50 -6.20 -2.89
C LEU A 136 7.06 -7.23 -3.95
N ARG A 137 5.81 -7.66 -3.92
CA ARG A 137 5.27 -8.66 -4.85
C ARG A 137 4.47 -7.98 -5.94
N SER A 138 4.69 -8.37 -7.18
CA SER A 138 3.84 -8.05 -8.32
C SER A 138 3.35 -9.34 -8.96
N HIS A 139 2.10 -9.31 -9.41
CA HIS A 139 1.47 -10.40 -10.14
C HIS A 139 0.89 -9.83 -11.42
N SER A 140 1.05 -10.54 -12.51
CA SER A 140 0.42 -10.24 -13.79
C SER A 140 -0.27 -11.49 -14.30
N GLY A 141 -1.33 -11.32 -15.04
CA GLY A 141 -2.08 -12.43 -15.64
C GLY A 141 -2.90 -11.96 -16.83
N ASP A 142 -3.14 -12.88 -17.75
CA ASP A 142 -4.01 -12.65 -18.89
C ASP A 142 -5.48 -12.82 -18.46
N TRP A 143 -6.39 -12.07 -19.10
CA TRP A 143 -7.83 -12.19 -18.82
C TRP A 143 -8.37 -13.61 -19.03
N GLN A 144 -7.77 -14.38 -19.93
CA GLN A 144 -8.19 -15.77 -20.20
C GLN A 144 -7.87 -16.73 -19.06
N GLN A 145 -6.90 -16.39 -18.21
CA GLN A 145 -6.51 -17.20 -17.06
C GLN A 145 -7.37 -16.92 -15.82
N VAL A 146 -8.18 -15.86 -15.85
CA VAL A 146 -9.06 -15.49 -14.74
C VAL A 146 -10.32 -16.33 -14.81
N GLN A 147 -10.62 -17.06 -13.74
CA GLN A 147 -11.84 -17.84 -13.57
C GLN A 147 -12.95 -17.06 -12.88
N ASP A 148 -12.60 -16.22 -11.90
CA ASP A 148 -13.55 -15.37 -11.19
C ASP A 148 -12.86 -14.14 -10.58
N ILE A 149 -13.66 -13.09 -10.33
CA ILE A 149 -13.25 -11.87 -9.64
C ILE A 149 -14.18 -11.65 -8.45
N THR A 150 -13.63 -11.81 -7.25
CA THR A 150 -14.39 -11.82 -6.00
C THR A 150 -13.76 -10.92 -4.94
N ASP A 151 -14.39 -10.77 -3.79
CA ASP A 151 -13.84 -10.17 -2.57
C ASP A 151 -13.37 -11.19 -1.54
N GLU A 152 -13.67 -12.46 -1.78
CA GLU A 152 -13.30 -13.57 -0.92
C GLU A 152 -12.19 -14.41 -1.56
N ALA A 153 -11.09 -14.59 -0.83
CA ALA A 153 -10.06 -15.53 -1.29
C ALA A 153 -10.54 -16.97 -1.11
N PRO A 154 -10.29 -17.86 -2.08
CA PRO A 154 -10.58 -19.29 -1.90
C PRO A 154 -9.82 -19.82 -0.68
N GLY A 155 -10.56 -20.42 0.28
CA GLY A 155 -9.99 -20.92 1.53
C GLY A 155 -10.24 -20.03 2.74
N LYS A 156 -9.91 -20.52 3.93
CA LYS A 156 -10.32 -20.13 5.27
C LYS A 156 -9.99 -18.70 5.77
N GLN A 157 -9.83 -17.71 4.94
CA GLN A 157 -9.65 -16.34 5.39
C GLN A 157 -10.98 -15.61 5.39
N ALA A 158 -11.26 -14.91 6.49
CA ALA A 158 -12.40 -14.01 6.57
C ALA A 158 -12.44 -13.06 5.36
N PRO A 159 -13.62 -12.69 4.86
CA PRO A 159 -13.76 -11.72 3.79
C PRO A 159 -12.93 -10.48 4.11
N THR A 160 -12.09 -10.06 3.17
CA THR A 160 -11.37 -8.80 3.32
C THR A 160 -12.25 -7.73 2.66
N PRO A 161 -13.01 -6.95 3.44
CA PRO A 161 -13.84 -5.90 2.88
C PRO A 161 -12.99 -5.03 1.95
N SER A 162 -13.52 -4.71 0.78
CA SER A 162 -12.85 -3.85 -0.20
C SER A 162 -11.61 -4.47 -0.90
N ALA A 163 -11.43 -5.80 -0.88
CA ALA A 163 -10.42 -6.45 -1.70
C ALA A 163 -10.96 -6.81 -3.09
N ILE A 164 -10.08 -6.87 -4.07
CA ILE A 164 -10.30 -7.54 -5.35
C ILE A 164 -9.39 -8.75 -5.38
N VAL A 165 -9.96 -9.92 -5.54
CA VAL A 165 -9.27 -11.19 -5.63
C VAL A 165 -9.49 -11.72 -7.04
N PHE A 166 -8.42 -12.02 -7.75
CA PHE A 166 -8.44 -12.68 -9.05
C PHE A 166 -8.25 -14.18 -8.80
N VAL A 167 -9.26 -14.97 -9.04
CA VAL A 167 -9.15 -16.44 -8.99
C VAL A 167 -8.60 -16.89 -10.33
N MET A 168 -7.40 -17.47 -10.33
CA MET A 168 -6.71 -17.86 -11.56
C MET A 168 -6.88 -19.36 -11.83
N SER A 169 -6.67 -19.76 -13.08
CA SER A 169 -6.77 -21.17 -13.52
C SER A 169 -5.69 -22.08 -12.93
N ASP A 170 -4.62 -21.51 -12.38
CA ASP A 170 -3.52 -22.22 -11.68
C ASP A 170 -3.72 -22.31 -10.16
N ASP A 171 -4.95 -22.12 -9.67
CA ASP A 171 -5.30 -22.04 -8.25
C ASP A 171 -4.64 -20.90 -7.47
N SER A 172 -3.92 -20.01 -8.13
CA SER A 172 -3.44 -18.80 -7.48
C SER A 172 -4.57 -17.78 -7.31
N ALA A 173 -4.48 -16.98 -6.24
CA ALA A 173 -5.50 -15.98 -5.93
C ALA A 173 -4.82 -14.64 -5.57
N PRO A 174 -4.17 -13.96 -6.54
CA PRO A 174 -3.60 -12.64 -6.28
C PRO A 174 -4.71 -11.65 -5.90
N LYS A 175 -4.43 -10.86 -4.86
CA LYS A 175 -5.41 -9.90 -4.32
C LYS A 175 -4.82 -8.51 -4.16
N ILE A 176 -5.69 -7.50 -4.24
CA ILE A 176 -5.33 -6.11 -3.98
C ILE A 176 -6.41 -5.43 -3.14
N ALA A 177 -5.99 -4.58 -2.18
CA ALA A 177 -6.91 -3.78 -1.38
C ALA A 177 -7.38 -2.56 -2.19
N ALA A 178 -8.58 -2.62 -2.74
CA ALA A 178 -9.18 -1.59 -3.57
C ALA A 178 -9.75 -0.41 -2.76
N GLY A 179 -10.05 -0.59 -1.47
CA GLY A 179 -10.62 0.45 -0.62
C GLY A 179 -9.73 1.68 -0.38
N ALA A 180 -8.42 1.59 -0.71
CA ALA A 180 -7.53 2.73 -0.73
C ALA A 180 -7.51 3.47 -2.09
N MET A 181 -8.16 2.90 -3.12
CA MET A 181 -8.20 3.44 -4.50
C MET A 181 -9.57 4.03 -4.82
N THR A 182 -10.65 3.39 -4.34
CA THR A 182 -12.02 3.85 -4.51
C THR A 182 -12.79 3.69 -3.20
N PRO A 183 -13.84 4.48 -2.95
CA PRO A 183 -14.69 4.31 -1.76
C PRO A 183 -15.20 2.87 -1.66
N GLY A 184 -14.95 2.22 -0.53
CA GLY A 184 -15.37 0.84 -0.31
C GLY A 184 -14.76 -0.22 -1.27
N GLY A 185 -14.04 0.17 -2.32
CA GLY A 185 -13.44 -0.74 -3.30
C GLY A 185 -14.42 -1.38 -4.29
N THR A 186 -15.72 -1.18 -4.12
CA THR A 186 -16.79 -1.84 -4.90
C THR A 186 -16.78 -1.40 -6.36
N ALA A 187 -16.74 -0.08 -6.60
CA ALA A 187 -16.75 0.48 -7.96
C ALA A 187 -15.56 -0.03 -8.80
N LEU A 188 -14.37 -0.10 -8.20
CA LEU A 188 -13.20 -0.63 -8.90
C LEU A 188 -13.32 -2.13 -9.16
N ARG A 189 -13.88 -2.91 -8.23
CA ARG A 189 -14.13 -4.35 -8.43
C ARG A 189 -15.12 -4.60 -9.56
N GLU A 190 -16.21 -3.83 -9.62
CA GLU A 190 -17.20 -3.90 -10.69
C GLU A 190 -16.59 -3.52 -12.04
N LEU A 191 -15.73 -2.50 -12.09
CA LEU A 191 -15.00 -2.13 -13.28
C LEU A 191 -14.10 -3.26 -13.79
N VAL A 192 -13.35 -3.90 -12.91
CA VAL A 192 -12.48 -5.03 -13.26
C VAL A 192 -13.31 -6.21 -13.78
N ARG A 193 -14.40 -6.54 -13.09
CA ARG A 193 -15.33 -7.60 -13.51
C ARG A 193 -15.96 -7.29 -14.88
N PHE A 194 -16.31 -6.03 -15.13
CA PHE A 194 -16.84 -5.60 -16.42
C PHE A 194 -15.85 -5.89 -17.54
N TYR A 195 -14.58 -5.47 -17.45
CA TYR A 195 -13.59 -5.73 -18.51
C TYR A 195 -13.19 -7.20 -18.65
N TRP A 196 -13.31 -7.97 -17.60
CA TRP A 196 -13.15 -9.42 -17.67
C TRP A 196 -14.26 -10.06 -18.52
N GLN A 197 -15.52 -9.65 -18.31
CA GLN A 197 -16.69 -10.19 -18.99
C GLN A 197 -16.92 -9.61 -20.40
N HIS A 198 -16.39 -8.41 -20.72
CA HIS A 198 -16.62 -7.70 -21.97
C HIS A 198 -15.31 -7.41 -22.70
N PRO A 199 -14.74 -8.40 -23.41
CA PRO A 199 -13.48 -8.22 -24.15
C PRO A 199 -13.51 -7.10 -25.18
N GLU A 200 -14.67 -6.88 -25.81
CA GLU A 200 -14.92 -5.85 -26.83
C GLU A 200 -14.77 -4.42 -26.29
N SER A 201 -14.98 -4.23 -24.99
CA SER A 201 -14.89 -2.91 -24.34
C SER A 201 -13.49 -2.58 -23.82
N ARG A 202 -12.52 -3.49 -23.94
CA ARG A 202 -11.17 -3.30 -23.37
C ARG A 202 -10.36 -2.18 -24.07
N GLY A 203 -10.78 -1.72 -25.25
CA GLY A 203 -10.21 -0.51 -25.86
C GLY A 203 -10.33 0.74 -24.98
N GLU A 204 -11.39 0.83 -24.16
CA GLU A 204 -11.59 1.93 -23.21
C GLU A 204 -10.46 2.06 -22.15
N LEU A 205 -9.65 1.01 -21.96
CA LEU A 205 -8.52 1.03 -21.04
C LEU A 205 -7.36 1.92 -21.54
N THR A 206 -7.31 2.20 -22.84
CA THR A 206 -6.24 3.00 -23.46
C THR A 206 -6.67 4.41 -23.88
N ASP A 207 -7.98 4.69 -23.93
CA ASP A 207 -8.53 5.98 -24.38
C ASP A 207 -9.13 6.83 -23.24
N GLY A 208 -9.03 6.35 -22.00
CA GLY A 208 -9.58 7.02 -20.81
C GLY A 208 -11.07 6.76 -20.56
N GLY A 209 -11.72 5.91 -21.35
CA GLY A 209 -13.10 5.46 -21.14
C GLY A 209 -13.27 4.77 -19.79
N ALA A 210 -12.25 4.02 -19.36
CA ALA A 210 -12.22 3.34 -18.05
C ALA A 210 -12.39 4.30 -16.87
N VAL A 211 -11.78 5.48 -16.93
CA VAL A 211 -11.89 6.48 -15.86
C VAL A 211 -13.31 7.06 -15.79
N LYS A 212 -13.93 7.31 -16.94
CA LYS A 212 -15.32 7.79 -17.02
C LYS A 212 -16.29 6.74 -16.48
N ARG A 213 -16.08 5.47 -16.85
CA ARG A 213 -16.88 4.34 -16.36
C ARG A 213 -16.74 4.16 -14.86
N LEU A 214 -15.51 4.25 -14.32
CA LEU A 214 -15.29 4.19 -12.88
C LEU A 214 -16.05 5.30 -12.14
N ALA A 215 -16.00 6.53 -12.63
CA ALA A 215 -16.72 7.65 -12.04
C ALA A 215 -18.25 7.43 -12.04
N ALA A 216 -18.78 6.82 -13.09
CA ALA A 216 -20.20 6.49 -13.18
C ALA A 216 -20.62 5.35 -12.21
N LEU A 217 -19.74 4.38 -11.96
CA LEU A 217 -19.95 3.30 -10.99
C LEU A 217 -19.85 3.83 -9.55
N ASP A 218 -18.86 4.69 -9.27
CA ASP A 218 -18.66 5.30 -7.95
C ASP A 218 -19.85 6.20 -7.55
N ALA A 219 -20.48 6.88 -8.50
CA ALA A 219 -21.68 7.70 -8.26
C ALA A 219 -22.94 6.86 -7.94
N ARG A 220 -22.92 5.56 -8.17
CA ARG A 220 -24.06 4.63 -7.89
C ARG A 220 -23.89 3.83 -6.62
N SER A 221 -22.67 3.75 -6.07
CA SER A 221 -22.32 3.01 -4.86
C SER A 221 -22.46 3.86 -3.59
#